data_2eeb14d321c291726124b11308b7a3b2
#
_entry.id   2eeb14d321c291726124b11308b7a3b2
#
_cell.length_a   1.000
_cell.length_b   1.000
_cell.length_c   1.000
_cell.angle_alpha   90.00
_cell.angle_beta   90.00
_cell.angle_gamma   90.00
#
_symmetry.space_group_name_H-M   'P 1'
#
loop_
_entity.id
_entity.type
_entity.pdbx_description
1 polymer ?
#
loop_
_entity_poly.entity_id
_entity_poly.type
_entity_poly.pdbx_seq_one_letter_code
_entity_poly.pdbx_strand_id
1 'polypeptide(L)'
;MSELPSPDEFLSGIEHKPSPRGWMDTPVEIRKGIACHAAKPERLETVGFPNPRDWSCYDEDWKLPENWQEILHKGFKERLDRFRSIKVFMDICVRCGACADKCHFFIGSGDPKNMPVVRAELLRSIYRNDFTTAGKILGLFGKKVKKSYGAREMTLEVLKEWWYYLFQCTECRRCSVFCPYGIDTAEITIFGRELLNLIGLNIDWVAAPVAFCYRTGNHLGIQPHAYKDMMDFFTDEIEDVSGIRVEPLFMKEKADILFITPSGDVFADPGTFTCMGYMMLFHFLQEKYGLEITWSTYASEGGNFGFFT
;
A
#
# COMPACT_ATOMS: atom_id res chain seq x y z
N MET A 1 -35.85 11.45 23.27
CA MET A 1 -34.66 10.77 22.69
C MET A 1 -34.85 9.30 23.02
N SER A 2 -35.20 8.45 22.02
CA SER A 2 -35.19 7.02 22.18
C SER A 2 -33.74 6.59 22.30
N GLU A 3 -33.39 5.87 23.36
CA GLU A 3 -32.06 5.29 23.53
C GLU A 3 -31.78 4.39 22.32
N LEU A 4 -30.60 4.54 21.75
CA LEU A 4 -30.15 3.65 20.71
C LEU A 4 -30.01 2.24 21.31
N PRO A 5 -30.46 1.17 20.61
CA PRO A 5 -30.28 -0.19 21.10
C PRO A 5 -28.80 -0.48 21.36
N SER A 6 -28.52 -1.26 22.38
CA SER A 6 -27.16 -1.68 22.68
C SER A 6 -26.59 -2.51 21.50
N PRO A 7 -25.28 -2.53 21.29
CA PRO A 7 -24.66 -3.37 20.26
C PRO A 7 -25.10 -4.84 20.35
N ASP A 8 -25.29 -5.37 21.54
CA ASP A 8 -25.72 -6.75 21.77
C ASP A 8 -27.20 -6.97 21.40
N GLU A 9 -28.10 -5.99 21.62
CA GLU A 9 -29.49 -6.04 21.16
C GLU A 9 -29.58 -5.93 19.64
N PHE A 10 -28.71 -5.14 19.01
CA PHE A 10 -28.66 -5.04 17.55
C PHE A 10 -28.17 -6.35 16.91
N LEU A 11 -27.22 -7.05 17.54
CA LEU A 11 -26.65 -8.29 17.05
C LEU A 11 -27.48 -9.54 17.37
N SER A 12 -28.34 -9.48 18.40
CA SER A 12 -29.13 -10.65 18.86
C SER A 12 -30.17 -11.16 17.86
N GLY A 13 -30.52 -10.39 16.84
CA GLY A 13 -31.44 -10.78 15.76
C GLY A 13 -30.78 -11.29 14.49
N ILE A 14 -29.44 -11.28 14.41
CA ILE A 14 -28.71 -11.69 13.21
C ILE A 14 -28.39 -13.19 13.33
N GLU A 15 -29.15 -14.05 12.64
CA GLU A 15 -28.76 -15.44 12.43
C GLU A 15 -27.40 -15.45 11.66
N HIS A 16 -26.38 -15.92 12.33
CA HIS A 16 -25.04 -16.09 11.71
C HIS A 16 -25.11 -17.27 10.74
N LYS A 17 -25.47 -16.98 9.49
CA LYS A 17 -25.36 -17.99 8.42
C LYS A 17 -23.89 -18.18 8.08
N PRO A 18 -23.39 -19.44 8.03
CA PRO A 18 -22.00 -19.68 7.64
C PRO A 18 -21.73 -19.05 6.28
N SER A 19 -20.60 -18.34 6.18
CA SER A 19 -20.16 -17.73 4.94
C SER A 19 -20.04 -18.80 3.84
N PRO A 20 -20.58 -18.57 2.63
CA PRO A 20 -20.41 -19.51 1.53
C PRO A 20 -18.95 -19.79 1.18
N ARG A 21 -18.03 -18.98 1.65
CA ARG A 21 -16.57 -19.12 1.44
C ARG A 21 -15.86 -19.86 2.57
N GLY A 22 -16.54 -20.23 3.67
CA GLY A 22 -16.10 -21.17 4.70
C GLY A 22 -14.87 -20.82 5.54
N TRP A 23 -14.05 -19.88 5.14
CA TRP A 23 -12.80 -19.58 5.85
C TRP A 23 -12.97 -18.71 7.11
N MET A 24 -14.03 -17.90 7.15
CA MET A 24 -14.35 -17.07 8.33
C MET A 24 -14.88 -17.89 9.50
N ASP A 25 -15.49 -19.04 9.19
CA ASP A 25 -16.07 -19.96 10.18
C ASP A 25 -15.05 -21.02 10.64
N THR A 26 -13.80 -20.92 10.15
CA THR A 26 -12.72 -21.82 10.56
C THR A 26 -12.37 -21.55 12.03
N PRO A 27 -12.28 -22.59 12.90
CA PRO A 27 -11.89 -22.44 14.29
C PRO A 27 -10.60 -21.62 14.45
N VAL A 28 -10.52 -20.83 15.50
CA VAL A 28 -9.38 -19.93 15.76
C VAL A 28 -8.06 -20.71 15.84
N GLU A 29 -8.10 -21.94 16.33
CA GLU A 29 -6.95 -22.86 16.41
C GLU A 29 -6.41 -23.22 15.03
N ILE A 30 -7.29 -23.51 14.07
CA ILE A 30 -6.90 -23.79 12.68
C ILE A 30 -6.38 -22.52 12.01
N ARG A 31 -6.99 -21.36 12.26
CA ARG A 31 -6.49 -20.07 11.77
C ARG A 31 -5.11 -19.72 12.32
N LYS A 32 -4.88 -19.98 13.61
CA LYS A 32 -3.55 -19.82 14.22
C LYS A 32 -2.53 -20.80 13.61
N GLY A 33 -2.95 -22.05 13.37
CA GLY A 33 -2.14 -23.05 12.70
C GLY A 33 -1.77 -22.64 11.27
N ILE A 34 -2.69 -22.09 10.52
CA ILE A 34 -2.45 -21.55 9.16
C ILE A 34 -1.51 -20.35 9.22
N ALA A 35 -1.72 -19.41 10.16
CA ALA A 35 -0.84 -18.27 10.34
C ALA A 35 0.60 -18.67 10.74
N CYS A 36 0.74 -19.63 11.65
CA CYS A 36 2.06 -20.18 12.04
C CYS A 36 2.74 -20.90 10.88
N HIS A 37 1.98 -21.54 10.03
CA HIS A 37 2.50 -22.24 8.87
C HIS A 37 2.86 -21.31 7.71
N ALA A 38 2.16 -20.21 7.54
CA ALA A 38 2.52 -19.17 6.57
C ALA A 38 3.88 -18.51 6.88
N ALA A 39 4.31 -18.58 8.14
CA ALA A 39 5.62 -18.07 8.56
C ALA A 39 6.81 -18.99 8.18
N LYS A 40 6.56 -20.19 7.67
CA LYS A 40 7.64 -21.11 7.26
C LYS A 40 7.92 -20.97 5.76
N PRO A 41 9.18 -20.70 5.37
CA PRO A 41 9.57 -20.54 3.95
C PRO A 41 9.12 -21.72 3.07
N GLU A 42 9.16 -22.93 3.60
CA GLU A 42 8.77 -24.18 2.92
C GLU A 42 7.28 -24.20 2.50
N ARG A 43 6.44 -23.36 3.10
CA ARG A 43 5.02 -23.27 2.76
C ARG A 43 4.69 -22.23 1.73
N LEU A 44 5.54 -21.28 1.50
CA LEU A 44 5.40 -20.36 0.36
C LEU A 44 5.51 -21.13 -0.97
N GLU A 45 6.35 -22.15 -1.02
CA GLU A 45 6.47 -23.07 -2.16
C GLU A 45 5.19 -23.90 -2.37
N THR A 46 4.56 -24.38 -1.30
CA THR A 46 3.33 -25.20 -1.38
C THR A 46 2.08 -24.41 -1.76
N VAL A 47 2.09 -23.10 -1.62
CA VAL A 47 0.95 -22.21 -2.01
C VAL A 47 1.16 -21.57 -3.38
N GLY A 48 2.22 -21.93 -4.10
CA GLY A 48 2.52 -21.44 -5.45
C GLY A 48 3.19 -20.05 -5.47
N PHE A 49 3.69 -19.58 -4.34
CA PHE A 49 4.55 -18.40 -4.33
C PHE A 49 5.99 -18.79 -4.70
N PRO A 50 6.67 -18.01 -5.54
CA PRO A 50 8.05 -18.28 -5.92
C PRO A 50 8.95 -18.22 -4.68
N ASN A 51 9.99 -19.09 -4.66
CA ASN A 51 11.01 -19.05 -3.63
C ASN A 51 11.65 -17.65 -3.61
N PRO A 52 11.73 -16.98 -2.44
CA PRO A 52 12.38 -15.67 -2.33
C PRO A 52 13.80 -15.59 -2.86
N ARG A 53 14.46 -16.74 -3.08
CA ARG A 53 15.82 -16.84 -3.63
C ARG A 53 15.85 -17.16 -5.13
N ASP A 54 14.71 -17.49 -5.72
CA ASP A 54 14.59 -17.72 -7.15
C ASP A 54 14.08 -16.47 -7.84
N TRP A 55 14.97 -15.80 -8.52
CA TRP A 55 14.69 -14.55 -9.23
C TRP A 55 14.36 -14.77 -10.71
N SER A 56 14.47 -16.00 -11.20
CA SER A 56 14.34 -16.28 -12.63
C SER A 56 12.99 -15.88 -13.21
N CYS A 57 11.92 -15.97 -12.41
CA CYS A 57 10.58 -15.59 -12.84
C CYS A 57 10.35 -14.06 -12.96
N TYR A 58 11.30 -13.24 -12.54
CA TYR A 58 11.16 -11.77 -12.53
C TYR A 58 12.05 -11.07 -13.56
N ASP A 59 12.96 -11.79 -14.19
CA ASP A 59 13.96 -11.22 -15.11
C ASP A 59 13.53 -11.22 -16.56
N GLU A 60 12.70 -12.18 -16.94
CA GLU A 60 12.43 -12.50 -18.35
C GLU A 60 11.78 -11.34 -19.10
N ASP A 61 11.01 -10.52 -18.40
CA ASP A 61 10.29 -9.38 -18.98
C ASP A 61 10.94 -8.01 -18.71
N TRP A 62 12.10 -7.98 -18.06
CA TRP A 62 12.75 -6.73 -17.73
C TRP A 62 13.38 -6.06 -18.93
N LYS A 63 12.88 -4.91 -19.32
CA LYS A 63 13.40 -4.07 -20.40
C LYS A 63 14.21 -2.91 -19.82
N LEU A 64 15.35 -3.22 -19.24
CA LEU A 64 16.22 -2.20 -18.66
C LEU A 64 16.88 -1.34 -19.75
N PRO A 65 16.98 -0.01 -19.55
CA PRO A 65 17.83 0.85 -20.37
C PRO A 65 19.29 0.40 -20.29
N GLU A 66 20.05 0.54 -21.36
CA GLU A 66 21.48 0.15 -21.36
C GLU A 66 22.29 0.86 -20.26
N ASN A 67 21.93 2.10 -19.93
CA ASN A 67 22.59 2.93 -18.90
C ASN A 67 21.81 2.98 -17.58
N TRP A 68 21.06 1.93 -17.24
CA TRP A 68 20.21 1.91 -16.03
C TRP A 68 20.95 2.23 -14.73
N GLN A 69 22.22 1.82 -14.60
CA GLN A 69 23.02 2.11 -13.41
C GLN A 69 23.31 3.62 -13.26
N GLU A 70 23.58 4.30 -14.38
CA GLU A 70 23.79 5.74 -14.40
C GLU A 70 22.52 6.50 -14.05
N ILE A 71 21.37 6.07 -14.59
CA ILE A 71 20.05 6.64 -14.28
C ILE A 71 19.77 6.50 -12.79
N LEU A 72 19.97 5.31 -12.21
CA LEU A 72 19.78 5.07 -10.76
C LEU A 72 20.71 5.94 -9.92
N HIS A 73 21.99 6.00 -10.27
CA HIS A 73 22.97 6.81 -9.54
C HIS A 73 22.60 8.31 -9.56
N LYS A 74 22.18 8.81 -10.71
CA LYS A 74 21.72 10.19 -10.88
C LYS A 74 20.47 10.46 -10.04
N GLY A 75 19.46 9.60 -10.15
CA GLY A 75 18.22 9.71 -9.37
C GLY A 75 18.46 9.64 -7.87
N PHE A 76 19.34 8.74 -7.42
CA PHE A 76 19.74 8.64 -6.03
C PHE A 76 20.36 9.94 -5.52
N LYS A 77 21.28 10.51 -6.29
CA LYS A 77 21.93 11.78 -5.95
C LYS A 77 20.92 12.93 -5.88
N GLU A 78 20.07 13.07 -6.89
CA GLU A 78 19.03 14.12 -6.93
C GLU A 78 18.12 14.08 -5.71
N ARG A 79 17.71 12.88 -5.26
CA ARG A 79 16.88 12.72 -4.08
C ARG A 79 17.60 13.03 -2.78
N LEU A 80 18.87 12.63 -2.65
CA LEU A 80 19.69 13.01 -1.49
C LEU A 80 19.90 14.51 -1.39
N ASP A 81 20.06 15.19 -2.52
CA ASP A 81 20.25 16.65 -2.57
C ASP A 81 18.94 17.39 -2.26
N ARG A 82 17.81 16.84 -2.68
CA ARG A 82 16.48 17.43 -2.48
C ARG A 82 15.91 17.17 -1.09
N PHE A 83 16.05 15.96 -0.54
CA PHE A 83 15.43 15.54 0.70
C PHE A 83 16.47 15.24 1.79
N ARG A 84 16.68 16.20 2.69
CA ARG A 84 17.59 16.01 3.83
C ARG A 84 17.22 14.85 4.74
N SER A 85 15.93 14.56 4.90
CA SER A 85 15.42 13.46 5.70
C SER A 85 16.00 12.12 5.26
N ILE A 86 16.00 11.83 3.97
CA ILE A 86 16.54 10.57 3.44
C ILE A 86 18.00 10.39 3.83
N LYS A 87 18.82 11.44 3.66
CA LYS A 87 20.23 11.39 4.05
C LYS A 87 20.39 11.12 5.55
N VAL A 88 19.64 11.82 6.38
CA VAL A 88 19.64 11.61 7.83
C VAL A 88 19.25 10.18 8.17
N PHE A 89 18.18 9.64 7.58
CA PHE A 89 17.73 8.27 7.81
C PHE A 89 18.76 7.21 7.36
N MET A 90 19.54 7.52 6.32
CA MET A 90 20.63 6.63 5.91
C MET A 90 21.79 6.63 6.93
N ASP A 91 22.10 7.79 7.53
CA ASP A 91 23.27 7.97 8.39
C ASP A 91 23.01 7.54 9.85
N ILE A 92 21.86 7.86 10.44
CA ILE A 92 21.62 7.72 11.89
C ILE A 92 21.22 6.32 12.35
N CYS A 93 20.95 5.38 11.43
CA CYS A 93 20.52 4.04 11.80
C CYS A 93 21.65 3.22 12.45
N VAL A 94 21.49 2.93 13.73
CA VAL A 94 22.43 2.09 14.51
C VAL A 94 22.14 0.59 14.41
N ARG A 95 21.17 0.18 13.62
CA ARG A 95 20.78 -1.23 13.42
C ARG A 95 20.37 -1.95 14.71
N CYS A 96 19.71 -1.25 15.64
CA CYS A 96 19.28 -1.80 16.92
C CYS A 96 18.22 -2.90 16.81
N GLY A 97 17.54 -3.05 15.66
CA GLY A 97 16.54 -4.09 15.44
C GLY A 97 15.14 -3.82 16.00
N ALA A 98 14.90 -2.69 16.69
CA ALA A 98 13.62 -2.36 17.32
C ALA A 98 12.42 -2.35 16.34
N CYS A 99 12.67 -2.22 15.05
CA CYS A 99 11.64 -2.27 13.99
C CYS A 99 11.34 -3.69 13.49
N ALA A 100 12.16 -4.70 13.80
CA ALA A 100 12.07 -6.02 13.20
C ALA A 100 10.77 -6.73 13.57
N ASP A 101 10.46 -6.87 14.84
CA ASP A 101 9.26 -7.52 15.37
C ASP A 101 7.96 -6.73 15.13
N LYS A 102 8.04 -5.56 14.52
CA LYS A 102 6.89 -4.74 14.14
C LYS A 102 6.42 -4.98 12.71
N CYS A 103 7.24 -5.63 11.89
CA CYS A 103 6.92 -5.88 10.49
C CYS A 103 6.15 -7.19 10.32
N HIS A 104 4.89 -7.08 9.86
CA HIS A 104 4.05 -8.25 9.62
C HIS A 104 4.59 -9.14 8.49
N PHE A 105 5.26 -8.57 7.48
CA PHE A 105 5.93 -9.35 6.44
C PHE A 105 7.09 -10.18 6.98
N PHE A 106 7.89 -9.63 7.88
CA PHE A 106 8.95 -10.39 8.53
C PHE A 106 8.37 -11.49 9.42
N ILE A 107 7.34 -11.17 10.22
CA ILE A 107 6.69 -12.14 11.11
C ILE A 107 6.02 -13.26 10.29
N GLY A 108 5.38 -12.91 9.18
CA GLY A 108 4.66 -13.87 8.33
C GLY A 108 5.59 -14.75 7.48
N SER A 109 6.65 -14.18 6.91
CA SER A 109 7.56 -14.90 6.02
C SER A 109 8.71 -15.61 6.74
N GLY A 110 9.11 -15.12 7.91
CA GLY A 110 10.33 -15.56 8.59
C GLY A 110 11.64 -15.19 7.87
N ASP A 111 11.55 -14.47 6.73
CA ASP A 111 12.71 -14.05 5.96
C ASP A 111 13.39 -12.84 6.60
N PRO A 112 14.65 -12.96 7.09
CA PRO A 112 15.36 -11.84 7.69
C PRO A 112 15.51 -10.60 6.80
N LYS A 113 15.47 -10.76 5.48
CA LYS A 113 15.52 -9.62 4.53
C LYS A 113 14.26 -8.77 4.54
N ASN A 114 13.15 -9.29 5.06
CA ASN A 114 11.93 -8.54 5.29
C ASN A 114 11.95 -7.70 6.57
N MET A 115 12.97 -7.82 7.42
CA MET A 115 13.14 -6.87 8.52
C MET A 115 13.31 -5.44 7.97
N PRO A 116 12.58 -4.44 8.50
CA PRO A 116 12.67 -3.07 7.99
C PRO A 116 14.09 -2.51 7.98
N VAL A 117 14.87 -2.81 9.01
CA VAL A 117 16.29 -2.42 9.08
C VAL A 117 17.13 -3.04 7.97
N VAL A 118 16.88 -4.31 7.61
CA VAL A 118 17.61 -5.02 6.55
C VAL A 118 17.15 -4.56 5.17
N ARG A 119 15.84 -4.32 4.99
CA ARG A 119 15.30 -3.74 3.77
C ARG A 119 15.90 -2.35 3.49
N ALA A 120 15.98 -1.49 4.49
CA ALA A 120 16.64 -0.20 4.37
C ALA A 120 18.15 -0.32 4.10
N GLU A 121 18.78 -1.41 4.54
CA GLU A 121 20.20 -1.68 4.30
C GLU A 121 20.50 -1.98 2.82
N LEU A 122 19.51 -2.43 2.05
CA LEU A 122 19.66 -2.59 0.60
C LEU A 122 20.07 -1.25 -0.05
N LEU A 123 19.34 -0.18 0.26
CA LEU A 123 19.66 1.15 -0.24
C LEU A 123 20.89 1.73 0.44
N ARG A 124 21.00 1.54 1.76
CA ARG A 124 22.10 2.08 2.56
C ARG A 124 23.46 1.52 2.14
N SER A 125 23.51 0.28 1.65
CA SER A 125 24.74 -0.32 1.15
C SER A 125 25.27 0.38 -0.11
N ILE A 126 24.38 0.79 -1.01
CA ILE A 126 24.75 1.59 -2.20
C ILE A 126 25.09 3.02 -1.81
N TYR A 127 24.31 3.62 -0.89
CA TYR A 127 24.62 4.95 -0.33
C TYR A 127 26.03 5.00 0.24
N ARG A 128 26.45 4.00 1.02
CA ARG A 128 27.81 3.91 1.55
C ARG A 128 28.86 3.77 0.46
N ASN A 129 28.55 3.03 -0.60
CA ASN A 129 29.48 2.83 -1.70
C ASN A 129 29.78 4.11 -2.46
N ASP A 130 28.73 4.83 -2.85
CA ASP A 130 28.82 5.87 -3.89
C ASP A 130 28.74 7.30 -3.33
N PHE A 131 28.06 7.50 -2.19
CA PHE A 131 27.68 8.83 -1.73
C PHE A 131 28.37 9.26 -0.42
N THR A 132 29.11 8.35 0.25
CA THR A 132 29.86 8.71 1.45
C THR A 132 31.34 8.91 1.18
N THR A 133 31.96 9.85 1.89
CA THR A 133 33.42 10.07 1.83
C THR A 133 34.19 8.83 2.25
N ALA A 134 33.71 8.15 3.31
CA ALA A 134 34.31 6.90 3.79
C ALA A 134 34.29 5.79 2.72
N GLY A 135 33.18 5.60 2.01
CA GLY A 135 33.08 4.63 0.93
C GLY A 135 34.04 4.87 -0.22
N LYS A 136 34.23 6.16 -0.57
CA LYS A 136 35.21 6.59 -1.61
C LYS A 136 36.65 6.30 -1.19
N ILE A 137 37.00 6.68 0.03
CA ILE A 137 38.37 6.48 0.58
C ILE A 137 38.64 4.97 0.74
N LEU A 138 37.72 4.22 1.35
CA LEU A 138 37.88 2.78 1.56
C LEU A 138 37.97 2.00 0.23
N GLY A 139 37.40 2.55 -0.84
CA GLY A 139 37.57 2.01 -2.19
C GLY A 139 39.00 1.95 -2.68
N LEU A 140 39.85 2.85 -2.22
CA LEU A 140 41.27 2.86 -2.55
C LEU A 140 42.04 1.67 -1.93
N PHE A 141 41.53 1.10 -0.83
CA PHE A 141 42.11 -0.04 -0.13
C PHE A 141 41.54 -1.39 -0.60
N GLY A 142 40.68 -1.38 -1.60
CA GLY A 142 40.20 -2.57 -2.28
C GLY A 142 38.79 -3.06 -1.87
N LYS A 143 38.23 -3.97 -2.68
CA LYS A 143 36.84 -4.45 -2.57
C LYS A 143 36.52 -5.14 -1.24
N LYS A 144 37.48 -5.84 -0.63
CA LYS A 144 37.28 -6.52 0.67
C LYS A 144 37.01 -5.52 1.79
N VAL A 145 37.74 -4.40 1.80
CA VAL A 145 37.58 -3.34 2.80
C VAL A 145 36.22 -2.64 2.64
N LYS A 146 35.82 -2.34 1.40
CA LYS A 146 34.47 -1.83 1.11
C LYS A 146 33.39 -2.75 1.63
N LYS A 147 33.52 -4.07 1.40
CA LYS A 147 32.56 -5.05 1.85
C LYS A 147 32.42 -5.10 3.39
N SER A 148 33.55 -4.97 4.11
CA SER A 148 33.54 -4.89 5.58
C SER A 148 32.81 -3.65 6.11
N TYR A 149 32.84 -2.56 5.35
CA TYR A 149 32.08 -1.34 5.64
C TYR A 149 30.58 -1.50 5.35
N GLY A 150 30.17 -2.61 4.73
CA GLY A 150 28.80 -2.87 4.31
C GLY A 150 28.40 -2.13 3.03
N ALA A 151 29.37 -1.70 2.25
CA ALA A 151 29.15 -1.08 0.94
C ALA A 151 29.01 -2.17 -0.13
N ARG A 152 28.06 -1.99 -1.05
CA ARG A 152 27.82 -2.87 -2.20
C ARG A 152 27.84 -2.05 -3.48
N GLU A 153 28.34 -2.66 -4.56
CA GLU A 153 28.20 -2.11 -5.91
C GLU A 153 26.80 -2.41 -6.45
N MET A 154 26.24 -1.50 -7.24
CA MET A 154 24.95 -1.70 -7.89
C MET A 154 25.11 -2.70 -9.05
N THR A 155 24.70 -3.93 -8.81
CA THR A 155 24.71 -5.03 -9.79
C THR A 155 23.28 -5.47 -10.09
N LEU A 156 23.08 -6.27 -11.13
CA LEU A 156 21.77 -6.82 -11.45
C LEU A 156 21.19 -7.64 -10.28
N GLU A 157 22.03 -8.39 -9.55
CA GLU A 157 21.61 -9.14 -8.36
C GLU A 157 21.08 -8.21 -7.24
N VAL A 158 21.73 -7.07 -7.03
CA VAL A 158 21.27 -6.08 -6.05
C VAL A 158 19.95 -5.46 -6.51
N LEU A 159 19.82 -5.21 -7.81
CA LEU A 159 18.59 -4.66 -8.38
C LEU A 159 17.40 -5.63 -8.21
N LYS A 160 17.62 -6.92 -8.42
CA LYS A 160 16.63 -7.96 -8.17
C LYS A 160 16.20 -8.03 -6.70
N GLU A 161 17.18 -7.96 -5.78
CA GLU A 161 16.87 -7.87 -4.34
C GLU A 161 16.03 -6.62 -4.03
N TRP A 162 16.36 -5.47 -4.60
CA TRP A 162 15.57 -4.25 -4.41
C TRP A 162 14.14 -4.44 -4.86
N TRP A 163 13.95 -4.87 -6.10
CA TRP A 163 12.62 -5.08 -6.66
C TRP A 163 11.79 -6.01 -5.77
N TYR A 164 12.33 -7.15 -5.42
CA TYR A 164 11.62 -8.15 -4.64
C TYR A 164 11.26 -7.65 -3.23
N TYR A 165 12.22 -7.14 -2.47
CA TYR A 165 11.98 -6.80 -1.07
C TYR A 165 11.35 -5.43 -0.85
N LEU A 166 11.57 -4.47 -1.73
CA LEU A 166 10.95 -3.16 -1.59
C LEU A 166 9.45 -3.21 -1.88
N PHE A 167 9.02 -3.96 -2.90
CA PHE A 167 7.59 -4.10 -3.21
C PHE A 167 6.81 -5.01 -2.25
N GLN A 168 7.46 -5.78 -1.39
CA GLN A 168 6.78 -6.50 -0.31
C GLN A 168 6.35 -5.59 0.85
N CYS A 169 6.87 -4.39 0.95
CA CYS A 169 6.47 -3.45 2.00
C CYS A 169 5.08 -2.87 1.70
N THR A 170 4.16 -2.91 2.69
CA THR A 170 2.81 -2.31 2.57
C THR A 170 2.75 -0.86 3.05
N GLU A 171 3.89 -0.22 3.33
CA GLU A 171 4.01 1.17 3.79
C GLU A 171 3.16 1.50 5.04
N CYS A 172 2.87 0.50 5.89
CA CYS A 172 2.06 0.64 7.09
C CYS A 172 2.71 1.49 8.20
N ARG A 173 3.97 1.88 8.07
CA ARG A 173 4.77 2.74 8.95
C ARG A 173 4.92 2.28 10.41
N ARG A 174 4.52 1.06 10.76
CA ARG A 174 4.71 0.53 12.13
C ARG A 174 6.18 0.56 12.55
N CYS A 175 7.09 0.20 11.65
CA CYS A 175 8.53 0.26 11.90
C CYS A 175 9.03 1.68 12.20
N SER A 176 8.43 2.69 11.58
CA SER A 176 8.78 4.10 11.79
C SER A 176 8.32 4.61 13.15
N VAL A 177 7.09 4.26 13.55
CA VAL A 177 6.51 4.63 14.86
C VAL A 177 7.33 4.06 16.02
N PHE A 178 7.84 2.84 15.88
CA PHE A 178 8.62 2.18 16.94
C PHE A 178 10.13 2.42 16.84
N CYS A 179 10.59 3.25 15.92
CA CYS A 179 12.01 3.58 15.81
C CYS A 179 12.44 4.56 16.89
N PRO A 180 13.36 4.20 17.81
CA PRO A 180 13.81 5.10 18.89
C PRO A 180 14.62 6.30 18.37
N TYR A 181 15.04 6.25 17.09
CA TYR A 181 15.81 7.31 16.43
C TYR A 181 14.96 8.14 15.46
N GLY A 182 13.65 7.92 15.41
CA GLY A 182 12.74 8.66 14.55
C GLY A 182 12.96 8.44 13.04
N ILE A 183 13.51 7.29 12.64
CA ILE A 183 13.73 6.97 11.23
C ILE A 183 12.42 6.51 10.60
N ASP A 184 11.99 7.18 9.54
CA ASP A 184 10.92 6.66 8.69
C ASP A 184 11.48 5.64 7.70
N THR A 185 11.39 4.36 8.07
CA THR A 185 11.87 3.26 7.22
C THR A 185 10.98 3.05 5.99
N ALA A 186 9.70 3.45 6.08
CA ALA A 186 8.79 3.44 4.95
C ALA A 186 9.23 4.45 3.89
N GLU A 187 9.64 5.66 4.29
CA GLU A 187 10.20 6.68 3.39
C GLU A 187 11.41 6.16 2.60
N ILE A 188 12.29 5.38 3.26
CA ILE A 188 13.43 4.74 2.58
C ILE A 188 12.93 3.73 1.54
N THR A 189 11.86 3.00 1.83
CA THR A 189 11.29 2.02 0.88
C THR A 189 10.66 2.73 -0.32
N ILE A 190 9.87 3.78 -0.09
CA ILE A 190 9.29 4.63 -1.14
C ILE A 190 10.41 5.18 -2.04
N PHE A 191 11.44 5.72 -1.43
CA PHE A 191 12.61 6.20 -2.17
C PHE A 191 13.23 5.14 -3.08
N GLY A 192 13.37 3.92 -2.58
CA GLY A 192 13.89 2.81 -3.40
C GLY A 192 12.96 2.44 -4.55
N ARG A 193 11.63 2.47 -4.35
CA ARG A 193 10.64 2.25 -5.42
C ARG A 193 10.67 3.35 -6.47
N GLU A 194 10.80 4.61 -6.06
CA GLU A 194 10.99 5.72 -7.00
C GLU A 194 12.20 5.49 -7.91
N LEU A 195 13.31 5.01 -7.34
CA LEU A 195 14.50 4.70 -8.12
C LEU A 195 14.28 3.56 -9.12
N LEU A 196 13.58 2.51 -8.71
CA LEU A 196 13.19 1.41 -9.59
C LEU A 196 12.29 1.91 -10.74
N ASN A 197 11.35 2.78 -10.43
CA ASN A 197 10.43 3.35 -11.41
C ASN A 197 11.17 4.21 -12.47
N LEU A 198 12.26 4.90 -12.11
CA LEU A 198 13.07 5.66 -13.06
C LEU A 198 13.68 4.80 -14.18
N ILE A 199 13.88 3.52 -13.93
CA ILE A 199 14.42 2.56 -14.91
C ILE A 199 13.35 1.63 -15.49
N GLY A 200 12.06 1.93 -15.22
CA GLY A 200 10.92 1.17 -15.73
C GLY A 200 10.58 -0.11 -14.96
N LEU A 201 11.17 -0.32 -13.79
CA LEU A 201 10.85 -1.45 -12.92
C LEU A 201 9.79 -1.07 -11.90
N ASN A 202 8.55 -1.34 -12.23
CA ASN A 202 7.41 -1.18 -11.32
C ASN A 202 6.53 -2.44 -11.38
N ILE A 203 5.47 -2.45 -10.59
CA ILE A 203 4.43 -3.48 -10.68
C ILE A 203 3.37 -2.97 -11.65
N ASP A 204 3.26 -3.55 -12.84
CA ASP A 204 2.38 -3.08 -13.92
C ASP A 204 0.92 -2.92 -13.48
N TRP A 205 0.42 -3.87 -12.69
CA TRP A 205 -0.93 -3.84 -12.10
C TRP A 205 -1.20 -2.64 -11.19
N VAL A 206 -0.16 -2.02 -10.66
CA VAL A 206 -0.25 -0.81 -9.83
C VAL A 206 0.06 0.44 -10.65
N ALA A 207 0.97 0.34 -11.60
CA ALA A 207 1.35 1.46 -12.46
C ALA A 207 0.18 1.93 -13.34
N ALA A 208 -0.63 1.00 -13.87
CA ALA A 208 -1.80 1.34 -14.68
C ALA A 208 -2.86 2.15 -13.90
N PRO A 209 -3.31 1.73 -12.70
CA PRO A 209 -4.16 2.55 -11.83
C PRO A 209 -3.58 3.93 -11.52
N VAL A 210 -2.29 4.03 -11.25
CA VAL A 210 -1.63 5.33 -11.03
C VAL A 210 -1.74 6.23 -12.27
N ALA A 211 -1.49 5.68 -13.46
CA ALA A 211 -1.63 6.42 -14.71
C ALA A 211 -3.08 6.90 -14.93
N PHE A 212 -4.08 6.08 -14.57
CA PHE A 212 -5.48 6.49 -14.62
C PHE A 212 -5.79 7.60 -13.62
N CYS A 213 -5.27 7.53 -12.39
CA CYS A 213 -5.42 8.61 -11.41
C CYS A 213 -4.91 9.95 -11.95
N TYR A 214 -3.77 9.96 -12.63
CA TYR A 214 -3.24 11.17 -13.26
C TYR A 214 -4.10 11.70 -14.41
N ARG A 215 -4.77 10.82 -15.17
CA ARG A 215 -5.56 11.21 -16.34
C ARG A 215 -6.99 11.61 -16.01
N THR A 216 -7.62 10.92 -15.05
CA THR A 216 -9.06 11.02 -14.79
C THR A 216 -9.40 11.35 -13.34
N GLY A 217 -8.41 11.36 -12.43
CA GLY A 217 -8.65 11.58 -11.01
C GLY A 217 -9.09 10.32 -10.24
N ASN A 218 -9.20 9.17 -10.90
CA ASN A 218 -9.53 7.90 -10.24
C ASN A 218 -8.78 6.71 -10.87
N HIS A 219 -8.59 5.63 -10.10
CA HIS A 219 -7.76 4.50 -10.51
C HIS A 219 -8.38 3.58 -11.57
N LEU A 220 -9.68 3.66 -11.78
CA LEU A 220 -10.37 2.88 -12.83
C LEU A 220 -10.48 3.64 -14.16
N GLY A 221 -10.07 4.91 -14.19
CA GLY A 221 -10.17 5.72 -15.39
C GLY A 221 -11.60 6.18 -15.75
N ILE A 222 -12.49 6.20 -14.76
CA ILE A 222 -13.91 6.46 -14.96
C ILE A 222 -14.16 7.96 -15.11
N GLN A 223 -14.97 8.30 -16.09
CA GLN A 223 -15.37 9.68 -16.36
C GLN A 223 -16.55 10.11 -15.46
N PRO A 224 -16.71 11.43 -15.17
CA PRO A 224 -17.76 11.93 -14.27
C PRO A 224 -19.18 11.53 -14.66
N HIS A 225 -19.50 11.42 -15.96
CA HIS A 225 -20.82 11.00 -16.41
C HIS A 225 -21.12 9.54 -16.05
N ALA A 226 -20.16 8.63 -16.21
CA ALA A 226 -20.36 7.23 -15.82
C ALA A 226 -20.50 7.07 -14.30
N TYR A 227 -19.82 7.91 -13.52
CA TYR A 227 -20.03 7.97 -12.08
C TYR A 227 -21.47 8.43 -11.74
N LYS A 228 -21.96 9.44 -12.44
CA LYS A 228 -23.34 9.91 -12.25
C LYS A 228 -24.36 8.82 -12.61
N ASP A 229 -24.19 8.16 -13.76
CA ASP A 229 -25.06 7.06 -14.18
C ASP A 229 -25.12 5.95 -13.13
N MET A 230 -23.99 5.67 -12.47
CA MET A 230 -23.93 4.69 -11.39
C MET A 230 -24.65 5.16 -10.13
N MET A 231 -24.58 6.46 -9.79
CA MET A 231 -25.36 7.02 -8.68
C MET A 231 -26.86 6.99 -8.98
N ASP A 232 -27.27 7.26 -10.21
CA ASP A 232 -28.66 7.16 -10.64
C ASP A 232 -29.16 5.69 -10.55
N PHE A 233 -28.31 4.73 -10.96
CA PHE A 233 -28.59 3.30 -10.77
C PHE A 233 -28.77 2.93 -9.28
N PHE A 234 -27.93 3.43 -8.38
CA PHE A 234 -28.11 3.19 -6.93
C PHE A 234 -29.41 3.79 -6.40
N THR A 235 -29.86 4.94 -6.94
CA THR A 235 -31.15 5.53 -6.59
C THR A 235 -32.30 4.58 -6.96
N ASP A 236 -32.26 4.03 -8.16
CA ASP A 236 -33.30 3.11 -8.65
C ASP A 236 -33.28 1.79 -7.85
N GLU A 237 -32.10 1.20 -7.55
CA GLU A 237 -31.98 0.00 -6.73
C GLU A 237 -32.50 0.23 -5.29
N ILE A 238 -32.20 1.38 -4.68
CA ILE A 238 -32.71 1.72 -3.35
C ILE A 238 -34.23 1.82 -3.39
N GLU A 239 -34.80 2.44 -4.40
CA GLU A 239 -36.26 2.60 -4.58
C GLU A 239 -36.94 1.23 -4.77
N ASP A 240 -36.35 0.35 -5.58
CA ASP A 240 -36.90 -0.99 -5.84
C ASP A 240 -36.92 -1.86 -4.58
N VAL A 241 -35.88 -1.77 -3.73
CA VAL A 241 -35.78 -2.58 -2.53
C VAL A 241 -36.53 -1.99 -1.34
N SER A 242 -36.51 -0.66 -1.15
CA SER A 242 -37.04 0.00 0.05
C SER A 242 -38.34 0.78 -0.18
N GLY A 243 -38.69 1.08 -1.42
CA GLY A 243 -39.78 1.99 -1.77
C GLY A 243 -39.45 3.46 -1.48
N ILE A 244 -38.19 3.78 -1.21
CA ILE A 244 -37.73 5.14 -0.86
C ILE A 244 -36.79 5.61 -1.95
N ARG A 245 -37.12 6.73 -2.60
CA ARG A 245 -36.23 7.34 -3.59
C ARG A 245 -35.25 8.31 -2.92
N VAL A 246 -33.97 8.07 -3.05
CA VAL A 246 -32.88 8.91 -2.52
C VAL A 246 -32.04 9.42 -3.68
N GLU A 247 -32.11 10.71 -3.98
CA GLU A 247 -31.32 11.30 -5.05
C GLU A 247 -30.08 12.01 -4.50
N PRO A 248 -28.85 11.60 -4.89
CA PRO A 248 -27.65 12.27 -4.47
C PRO A 248 -27.52 13.64 -5.17
N LEU A 249 -27.03 14.62 -4.44
CA LEU A 249 -26.64 15.90 -5.03
C LEU A 249 -25.24 15.76 -5.63
N PHE A 250 -25.17 15.58 -6.92
CA PHE A 250 -23.91 15.39 -7.61
C PHE A 250 -23.21 16.72 -7.88
N MET A 251 -21.93 16.85 -7.51
CA MET A 251 -21.09 18.03 -7.75
C MET A 251 -21.67 19.35 -7.20
N LYS A 252 -22.46 19.29 -6.13
CA LYS A 252 -23.06 20.50 -5.53
C LYS A 252 -22.00 21.29 -4.77
N GLU A 253 -21.85 22.56 -5.12
CA GLU A 253 -21.01 23.48 -4.36
C GLU A 253 -21.63 23.80 -2.99
N LYS A 254 -20.75 23.96 -1.98
CA LYS A 254 -21.12 24.35 -0.61
C LYS A 254 -22.11 23.38 0.07
N ALA A 255 -21.99 22.10 -0.20
CA ALA A 255 -22.68 21.09 0.59
C ALA A 255 -22.07 21.02 2.00
N ASP A 256 -22.90 20.70 3.00
CA ASP A 256 -22.44 20.54 4.39
C ASP A 256 -21.52 19.33 4.53
N ILE A 257 -21.82 18.27 3.78
CA ILE A 257 -21.04 17.04 3.72
C ILE A 257 -20.65 16.76 2.28
N LEU A 258 -19.35 16.60 2.04
CA LEU A 258 -18.84 16.08 0.79
C LEU A 258 -18.47 14.59 1.00
N PHE A 259 -19.24 13.73 0.38
CA PHE A 259 -19.00 12.29 0.42
C PHE A 259 -18.09 11.88 -0.74
N ILE A 260 -16.86 11.51 -0.41
CA ILE A 260 -15.86 11.07 -1.39
C ILE A 260 -15.85 9.55 -1.41
N THR A 261 -16.29 8.97 -2.51
CA THR A 261 -16.29 7.52 -2.72
C THR A 261 -15.15 7.12 -3.66
N PRO A 262 -14.27 6.19 -3.24
CA PRO A 262 -13.33 5.60 -4.19
C PRO A 262 -14.07 4.92 -5.35
N SER A 263 -13.51 5.02 -6.54
CA SER A 263 -14.11 4.39 -7.72
C SER A 263 -14.28 2.86 -7.56
N GLY A 264 -13.39 2.22 -6.81
CA GLY A 264 -13.52 0.80 -6.48
C GLY A 264 -14.78 0.47 -5.67
N ASP A 265 -15.22 1.35 -4.77
CA ASP A 265 -16.44 1.14 -3.99
C ASP A 265 -17.71 1.37 -4.81
N VAL A 266 -17.62 2.23 -5.82
CA VAL A 266 -18.76 2.53 -6.69
C VAL A 266 -19.00 1.47 -7.76
N PHE A 267 -17.93 0.82 -8.24
CA PHE A 267 -18.00 -0.08 -9.40
C PHE A 267 -17.64 -1.54 -9.08
N ALA A 268 -17.44 -1.89 -7.81
CA ALA A 268 -17.11 -3.26 -7.41
C ALA A 268 -17.83 -3.68 -6.13
N ASP A 269 -18.39 -4.90 -6.14
CA ASP A 269 -18.92 -5.53 -4.94
C ASP A 269 -17.81 -5.83 -3.91
N PRO A 270 -18.08 -5.64 -2.60
CA PRO A 270 -19.34 -5.19 -1.98
C PRO A 270 -19.45 -3.68 -1.78
N GLY A 271 -18.58 -2.86 -2.41
CA GLY A 271 -18.54 -1.41 -2.21
C GLY A 271 -19.85 -0.71 -2.64
N THR A 272 -20.52 -1.22 -3.69
CA THR A 272 -21.81 -0.72 -4.16
C THR A 272 -22.86 -0.69 -3.05
N PHE A 273 -22.96 -1.75 -2.25
CA PHE A 273 -23.87 -1.80 -1.10
C PHE A 273 -23.48 -0.78 -0.01
N THR A 274 -22.21 -0.53 0.16
CA THR A 274 -21.72 0.51 1.08
C THR A 274 -22.16 1.89 0.64
N CYS A 275 -22.05 2.19 -0.66
CA CYS A 275 -22.50 3.46 -1.23
C CYS A 275 -24.00 3.66 -1.06
N MET A 276 -24.82 2.65 -1.39
CA MET A 276 -26.28 2.69 -1.18
C MET A 276 -26.61 2.85 0.31
N GLY A 277 -25.89 2.18 1.19
CA GLY A 277 -26.04 2.30 2.65
C GLY A 277 -25.80 3.73 3.15
N TYR A 278 -24.79 4.43 2.65
CA TYR A 278 -24.56 5.85 2.98
C TYR A 278 -25.64 6.76 2.44
N MET A 279 -26.13 6.54 1.23
CA MET A 279 -27.25 7.30 0.68
C MET A 279 -28.49 7.17 1.57
N MET A 280 -28.83 5.95 1.98
CA MET A 280 -29.91 5.67 2.91
C MET A 280 -29.67 6.26 4.30
N LEU A 281 -28.44 6.24 4.80
CA LEU A 281 -28.09 6.85 6.10
C LEU A 281 -28.36 8.35 6.09
N PHE A 282 -27.93 9.08 5.06
CA PHE A 282 -28.15 10.52 4.97
C PHE A 282 -29.64 10.83 4.87
N HIS A 283 -30.41 10.09 4.08
CA HIS A 283 -31.85 10.21 4.01
C HIS A 283 -32.50 9.96 5.39
N PHE A 284 -32.12 8.89 6.07
CA PHE A 284 -32.64 8.58 7.39
C PHE A 284 -32.34 9.66 8.45
N LEU A 285 -31.14 10.25 8.41
CA LEU A 285 -30.79 11.36 9.30
C LEU A 285 -31.64 12.61 9.03
N GLN A 286 -31.93 12.91 7.79
CA GLN A 286 -32.80 14.02 7.41
C GLN A 286 -34.25 13.79 7.88
N GLU A 287 -34.82 12.64 7.55
CA GLU A 287 -36.24 12.34 7.84
C GLU A 287 -36.52 12.09 9.32
N LYS A 288 -35.71 11.25 9.97
CA LYS A 288 -35.98 10.85 11.37
C LYS A 288 -35.56 11.91 12.40
N TYR A 289 -34.47 12.59 12.14
CA TYR A 289 -33.92 13.57 13.10
C TYR A 289 -34.13 15.02 12.69
N GLY A 290 -34.74 15.27 11.52
CA GLY A 290 -34.96 16.61 11.00
C GLY A 290 -33.68 17.40 10.76
N LEU A 291 -32.59 16.72 10.43
CA LEU A 291 -31.31 17.38 10.19
C LEU A 291 -31.33 18.05 8.82
N GLU A 292 -31.31 19.37 8.79
CA GLU A 292 -31.20 20.15 7.57
C GLU A 292 -29.76 20.14 7.03
N ILE A 293 -29.26 18.93 6.71
CA ILE A 293 -27.92 18.76 6.12
C ILE A 293 -28.04 18.54 4.62
N THR A 294 -27.19 19.20 3.87
CA THR A 294 -27.01 18.92 2.45
C THR A 294 -25.73 18.10 2.26
N TRP A 295 -25.83 17.06 1.45
CA TRP A 295 -24.66 16.26 1.11
C TRP A 295 -24.49 16.16 -0.39
N SER A 296 -23.27 15.99 -0.84
CA SER A 296 -22.92 15.86 -2.25
C SER A 296 -21.83 14.83 -2.43
N THR A 297 -21.76 14.27 -3.62
CA THR A 297 -20.68 13.37 -4.03
C THR A 297 -20.08 13.82 -5.35
N TYR A 298 -18.89 13.35 -5.67
CA TYR A 298 -18.23 13.63 -6.94
C TYR A 298 -17.27 12.52 -7.37
N ALA A 299 -16.98 12.48 -8.68
CA ALA A 299 -16.15 11.45 -9.30
C ALA A 299 -14.66 11.73 -9.14
N SER A 300 -14.17 11.63 -7.92
CA SER A 300 -12.72 11.71 -7.65
C SER A 300 -12.34 10.68 -6.59
N GLU A 301 -11.09 10.32 -6.58
CA GLU A 301 -10.57 9.33 -5.66
C GLU A 301 -9.57 9.93 -4.70
N GLY A 302 -9.78 9.66 -3.40
CA GLY A 302 -8.81 9.94 -2.36
C GLY A 302 -7.75 8.86 -2.18
N GLY A 303 -7.73 7.85 -3.04
CA GLY A 303 -6.80 6.73 -2.97
C GLY A 303 -5.36 7.16 -3.28
N ASN A 304 -4.41 6.61 -2.56
CA ASN A 304 -3.00 6.96 -2.68
C ASN A 304 -2.19 5.80 -3.28
N PHE A 305 -2.49 5.47 -4.54
CA PHE A 305 -1.83 4.39 -5.26
C PHE A 305 -0.35 4.67 -5.56
N GLY A 306 0.06 5.94 -5.58
CA GLY A 306 1.45 6.32 -5.83
C GLY A 306 2.46 5.78 -4.82
N PHE A 307 2.03 5.32 -3.65
CA PHE A 307 2.93 4.69 -2.69
C PHE A 307 3.36 3.27 -3.07
N PHE A 308 2.65 2.65 -3.98
CA PHE A 308 2.93 1.28 -4.39
C PHE A 308 3.85 1.18 -5.61
N THR A 309 4.10 2.30 -6.28
CA THR A 309 4.98 2.38 -7.46
C THR A 309 6.31 3.01 -7.16
#